data_b25d3f3bb35fb82c7772e419a3d2b0ee
#
_entry.id   b25d3f3bb35fb82c7772e419a3d2b0ee
#
_cell.length_a   1.000
_cell.length_b   1.000
_cell.length_c   1.000
_cell.angle_alpha   90.00
_cell.angle_beta   90.00
_cell.angle_gamma   90.00
#
_symmetry.space_group_name_H-M   'P 1'
#
loop_
_entity.id
_entity.type
_entity.pdbx_description
1 polymer ?
#
loop_
_entity_poly.entity_id
_entity_poly.type
_entity_poly.pdbx_seq_one_letter_code
_entity_poly.pdbx_strand_id
1 'polypeptide(L)'
;LMEKAAKVYPGAVRRGLIASGDQFICDGAAVARLKEMFGISAVDMESAAVAQICALSGVRFAAVRTITDNANESAAGDFYELLHLAASRSAAVLKAYFRSGPLA
;
A
#
# COMPACT_ATOMS: atom_id res chain seq x y z
N LEU A 1 9.98 3.88 9.36
CA LEU A 1 8.59 4.03 8.92
C LEU A 1 7.67 3.00 9.58
N MET A 2 7.95 1.72 9.48
CA MET A 2 7.11 0.65 10.06
C MET A 2 6.84 0.84 11.56
N GLU A 3 7.86 1.13 12.34
CA GLU A 3 7.73 1.37 13.77
C GLU A 3 6.77 2.54 14.10
N LYS A 4 6.86 3.63 13.34
CA LYS A 4 5.98 4.79 13.54
C LYS A 4 4.53 4.46 13.14
N ALA A 5 4.35 3.75 12.06
CA ALA A 5 3.03 3.31 11.63
C ALA A 5 2.36 2.40 12.67
N ALA A 6 3.12 1.47 13.25
CA ALA A 6 2.63 0.57 14.27
C ALA A 6 2.21 1.29 15.57
N LYS A 7 2.83 2.43 15.88
CA LYS A 7 2.41 3.26 17.02
C LYS A 7 1.08 3.98 16.77
N VAL A 8 0.83 4.40 15.53
CA VAL A 8 -0.43 5.06 15.16
C VAL A 8 -1.59 4.07 15.11
N TYR A 9 -1.36 2.89 14.57
CA TYR A 9 -2.37 1.84 14.42
C TYR A 9 -1.84 0.50 14.92
N PRO A 10 -1.83 0.27 16.25
CA PRO A 10 -1.31 -0.97 16.82
C PRO A 10 -2.04 -2.21 16.30
N GLY A 11 -1.28 -3.19 15.85
CA GLY A 11 -1.83 -4.46 15.34
C GLY A 11 -2.43 -4.41 13.94
N ALA A 12 -2.56 -3.21 13.34
CA ALA A 12 -3.20 -3.03 12.04
C ALA A 12 -2.22 -2.75 10.89
N VAL A 13 -0.92 -2.63 11.18
CA VAL A 13 0.10 -2.33 10.18
C VAL A 13 0.92 -3.57 9.87
N ARG A 14 1.11 -3.85 8.60
CA ARG A 14 1.89 -4.99 8.13
C ARG A 14 2.97 -4.53 7.16
N ARG A 15 4.07 -5.24 7.17
CA ARG A 15 5.10 -5.12 6.15
C ARG A 15 4.88 -6.22 5.10
N GLY A 16 5.00 -5.87 3.84
CA GLY A 16 4.79 -6.84 2.78
C GLY A 16 5.23 -6.34 1.41
N LEU A 17 5.04 -7.18 0.42
CA LEU A 17 5.33 -6.89 -0.98
C LEU A 17 4.05 -6.42 -1.66
N ILE A 18 4.15 -5.31 -2.40
CA ILE A 18 3.04 -4.77 -3.19
C ILE A 18 3.31 -5.08 -4.66
N ALA A 19 2.38 -5.75 -5.32
CA ALA A 19 2.38 -5.89 -6.77
C ALA A 19 1.65 -4.69 -7.38
N SER A 20 2.23 -4.10 -8.42
CA SER A 20 1.63 -2.96 -9.12
C SER A 20 1.48 -3.25 -10.60
N GLY A 21 0.42 -2.76 -11.20
CA GLY A 21 0.19 -2.87 -12.64
C GLY A 21 -0.91 -1.92 -13.12
N ASP A 22 -1.17 -1.93 -14.41
CA ASP A 22 -2.11 -1.00 -15.04
C ASP A 22 -3.56 -1.46 -14.96
N GLN A 23 -3.85 -2.58 -14.31
CA GLN A 23 -5.19 -3.13 -14.19
C GLN A 23 -5.71 -3.04 -12.76
N PHE A 24 -6.98 -2.64 -12.63
CA PHE A 24 -7.70 -2.76 -11.37
C PHE A 24 -8.02 -4.24 -11.12
N ILE A 25 -7.37 -4.83 -10.11
CA ILE A 25 -7.51 -6.25 -9.81
C ILE A 25 -8.69 -6.45 -8.86
N CYS A 26 -9.76 -7.06 -9.39
CA CYS A 26 -10.93 -7.46 -8.61
C CYS A 26 -11.30 -8.95 -8.80
N ASP A 27 -10.42 -9.73 -9.42
CA ASP A 27 -10.58 -11.16 -9.64
C ASP A 27 -9.74 -11.94 -8.63
N GLY A 28 -10.40 -12.73 -7.79
CA GLY A 28 -9.73 -13.55 -6.78
C GLY A 28 -8.74 -14.57 -7.34
N ALA A 29 -9.00 -15.11 -8.54
CA ALA A 29 -8.07 -16.04 -9.19
C ALA A 29 -6.77 -15.35 -9.61
N ALA A 30 -6.84 -14.11 -10.11
CA ALA A 30 -5.66 -13.32 -10.45
C ALA A 30 -4.83 -13.01 -9.21
N VAL A 31 -5.47 -12.61 -8.11
CA VAL A 31 -4.79 -12.36 -6.83
C VAL A 31 -4.11 -13.63 -6.31
N ALA A 32 -4.79 -14.77 -6.37
CA ALA A 32 -4.22 -16.04 -5.92
C ALA A 32 -2.96 -16.42 -6.73
N ARG A 33 -2.98 -16.22 -8.05
CA ARG A 33 -1.81 -16.46 -8.89
C ARG A 33 -0.64 -15.54 -8.55
N LEU A 34 -0.90 -14.26 -8.35
CA LEU A 34 0.13 -13.28 -7.97
C LEU A 34 0.73 -13.61 -6.60
N LYS A 35 -0.09 -14.01 -5.66
CA LYS A 35 0.34 -14.41 -4.33
C LYS A 35 1.22 -15.66 -4.38
N GLU A 36 0.83 -16.67 -5.17
CA GLU A 36 1.58 -17.90 -5.35
C GLU A 36 2.94 -17.65 -6.02
N MET A 37 2.96 -16.82 -7.09
CA MET A 37 4.18 -16.54 -7.85
C MET A 37 5.15 -15.61 -7.13
N PHE A 38 4.68 -14.62 -6.41
CA PHE A 38 5.49 -13.52 -5.88
C PHE A 38 5.38 -13.30 -4.37
N GLY A 39 4.48 -14.00 -3.68
CA GLY A 39 4.29 -13.81 -2.24
C GLY A 39 3.77 -12.43 -1.86
N ILE A 40 2.92 -11.83 -2.68
CA ILE A 40 2.42 -10.48 -2.46
C ILE A 40 1.48 -10.39 -1.27
N SER A 41 1.43 -9.19 -0.66
CA SER A 41 0.50 -8.86 0.42
C SER A 41 -0.60 -7.92 -0.03
N ALA A 42 -0.38 -7.16 -1.09
CA ALA A 42 -1.34 -6.19 -1.63
C ALA A 42 -1.08 -5.95 -3.11
N VAL A 43 -2.06 -5.36 -3.77
CA VAL A 43 -1.95 -4.89 -5.16
C VAL A 43 -2.32 -3.42 -5.23
N ASP A 44 -1.65 -2.68 -6.11
CA ASP A 44 -2.01 -1.32 -6.45
C ASP A 44 -1.72 -1.02 -7.93
N MET A 45 -1.86 0.22 -8.32
CA MET A 45 -1.68 0.64 -9.72
C MET A 45 -0.57 1.68 -9.91
N GLU A 46 0.12 2.11 -8.85
CA GLU A 46 1.05 3.25 -8.93
C GLU A 46 2.44 2.99 -8.35
N SER A 47 2.55 2.14 -7.34
CA SER A 47 3.79 2.01 -6.56
C SER A 47 5.00 1.58 -7.37
N ALA A 48 4.85 0.64 -8.30
CA ALA A 48 5.97 0.16 -9.09
C ALA A 48 6.54 1.23 -10.02
N ALA A 49 5.69 2.09 -10.59
CA ALA A 49 6.15 3.17 -11.46
C ALA A 49 6.99 4.18 -10.67
N VAL A 50 6.55 4.56 -9.48
CA VAL A 50 7.32 5.47 -8.61
C VAL A 50 8.61 4.81 -8.14
N ALA A 51 8.55 3.55 -7.73
CA ALA A 51 9.72 2.79 -7.30
C ALA A 51 10.77 2.68 -8.39
N GLN A 52 10.36 2.47 -9.64
CA GLN A 52 11.25 2.38 -10.79
C GLN A 52 12.01 3.69 -11.01
N ILE A 53 11.32 4.82 -10.97
CA ILE A 53 11.96 6.14 -11.12
C ILE A 53 12.92 6.41 -9.96
N CYS A 54 12.54 6.08 -8.74
CA CYS A 54 13.42 6.20 -7.58
C CYS A 54 14.69 5.37 -7.74
N ALA A 55 14.56 4.12 -8.19
CA ALA A 55 15.71 3.24 -8.42
C ALA A 55 16.65 3.81 -9.50
N LEU A 56 16.11 4.30 -10.61
CA LEU A 56 16.90 4.90 -11.69
C LEU A 56 17.60 6.20 -11.24
N SER A 57 17.03 6.90 -10.29
CA SER A 57 17.55 8.19 -9.78
C SER A 57 18.42 8.04 -8.52
N GLY A 58 18.65 6.82 -8.06
CA GLY A 58 19.42 6.59 -6.83
C GLY A 58 18.72 7.05 -5.55
N VAL A 59 17.40 7.16 -5.56
CA VAL A 59 16.59 7.60 -4.42
C VAL A 59 15.95 6.40 -3.74
N ARG A 60 16.02 6.37 -2.41
CA ARG A 60 15.35 5.33 -1.62
C ARG A 60 13.83 5.49 -1.71
N PHE A 61 13.13 4.37 -1.74
CA PHE A 61 11.68 4.31 -1.87
C PHE A 61 11.05 3.47 -0.77
N ALA A 62 9.92 3.92 -0.28
CA ALA A 62 9.01 3.14 0.57
C ALA A 62 7.58 3.58 0.28
N ALA A 63 6.64 2.66 0.36
CA ALA A 63 5.23 2.95 0.19
C ALA A 63 4.43 2.64 1.46
N VAL A 64 3.47 3.50 1.75
CA VAL A 64 2.45 3.27 2.78
C VAL A 64 1.10 3.25 2.06
N ARG A 65 0.40 2.15 2.19
CA ARG A 65 -0.91 1.98 1.54
C ARG A 65 -1.93 1.52 2.58
N THR A 66 -3.11 2.08 2.51
CA THR A 66 -4.27 1.59 3.27
C THR A 66 -5.09 0.70 2.36
N ILE A 67 -5.41 -0.50 2.83
CA ILE A 67 -6.22 -1.45 2.05
C ILE A 67 -7.67 -0.95 2.03
N THR A 68 -8.21 -0.78 0.85
CA THR A 68 -9.57 -0.26 0.63
C THR A 68 -10.55 -1.36 0.24
N ASP A 69 -10.06 -2.52 -0.21
CA ASP A 69 -10.87 -3.67 -0.64
C ASP A 69 -10.05 -4.96 -0.52
N ASN A 70 -10.67 -6.08 -0.82
CA ASN A 70 -10.04 -7.40 -0.78
C ASN A 70 -9.60 -7.89 -2.17
N ALA A 71 -9.57 -7.01 -3.18
CA ALA A 71 -9.24 -7.36 -4.57
C ALA A 71 -10.09 -8.53 -5.08
N ASN A 72 -11.39 -8.48 -4.82
CA ASN A 72 -12.37 -9.48 -5.23
C ASN A 72 -13.48 -8.83 -6.08
N GLU A 73 -14.52 -9.57 -6.42
CA GLU A 73 -15.60 -9.09 -7.28
C GLU A 73 -16.40 -7.91 -6.72
N SER A 74 -16.39 -7.70 -5.39
CA SER A 74 -17.06 -6.58 -4.74
C SER A 74 -16.17 -5.35 -4.53
N ALA A 75 -14.90 -5.40 -4.92
CA ALA A 75 -13.91 -4.35 -4.67
C ALA A 75 -14.34 -2.98 -5.19
N ALA A 76 -14.95 -2.91 -6.36
CA ALA A 76 -15.39 -1.66 -6.98
C ALA A 76 -16.47 -0.94 -6.17
N GLY A 77 -17.38 -1.67 -5.52
CA GLY A 77 -18.42 -1.10 -4.66
C GLY A 77 -17.86 -0.53 -3.37
N ASP A 78 -16.95 -1.27 -2.74
CA ASP A 78 -16.36 -0.92 -1.45
C ASP A 78 -15.37 0.23 -1.54
N PHE A 79 -14.71 0.40 -2.68
CA PHE A 79 -13.66 1.38 -2.89
C PHE A 79 -14.10 2.81 -2.55
N TYR A 80 -15.21 3.25 -3.10
CA TYR A 80 -15.68 4.64 -2.91
C TYR A 80 -16.11 4.93 -1.47
N GLU A 81 -16.67 3.97 -0.79
CA GLU A 81 -17.11 4.11 0.61
C GLU A 81 -15.91 4.28 1.54
N LEU A 82 -14.79 3.62 1.27
CA LEU A 82 -13.62 3.60 2.12
C LEU A 82 -12.57 4.64 1.77
N LEU A 83 -12.74 5.37 0.66
CA LEU A 83 -11.71 6.27 0.13
C LEU A 83 -11.26 7.33 1.15
N HIS A 84 -12.20 8.05 1.77
CA HIS A 84 -11.88 9.09 2.74
C HIS A 84 -11.18 8.54 3.99
N LEU A 85 -11.64 7.38 4.46
CA LEU A 85 -11.04 6.72 5.61
C LEU A 85 -9.61 6.25 5.31
N ALA A 86 -9.40 5.67 4.13
CA ALA A 86 -8.10 5.23 3.67
C ALA A 86 -7.11 6.40 3.56
N ALA A 87 -7.53 7.50 2.97
CA ALA A 87 -6.71 8.71 2.84
C ALA A 87 -6.31 9.25 4.21
N SER A 88 -7.25 9.35 5.15
CA SER A 88 -6.98 9.81 6.51
C SER A 88 -6.00 8.92 7.26
N ARG A 89 -6.12 7.60 7.10
CA ARG A 89 -5.22 6.63 7.73
C ARG A 89 -3.80 6.72 7.20
N SER A 90 -3.63 6.78 5.89
CA SER A 90 -2.31 6.94 5.27
C SER A 90 -1.66 8.27 5.65
N ALA A 91 -2.43 9.36 5.66
CA ALA A 91 -1.95 10.67 6.07
C ALA A 91 -1.50 10.69 7.54
N ALA A 92 -2.24 10.02 8.43
CA ALA A 92 -1.88 9.94 9.85
C ALA A 92 -0.53 9.25 10.07
N VAL A 93 -0.26 8.16 9.34
CA VAL A 93 1.02 7.45 9.38
C VAL A 93 2.16 8.35 8.89
N LEU A 94 1.97 9.02 7.76
CA LEU A 94 3.00 9.92 7.21
C LEU A 94 3.26 11.12 8.13
N LYS A 95 2.23 11.73 8.70
CA LYS A 95 2.39 12.82 9.68
C LYS A 95 3.19 12.38 10.90
N ALA A 96 2.91 11.19 11.43
CA ALA A 96 3.64 10.64 12.57
C ALA A 96 5.11 10.39 12.21
N TYR A 97 5.38 9.91 11.01
CA TYR A 97 6.73 9.66 10.53
C TYR A 97 7.53 10.97 10.41
N PHE A 98 6.97 11.98 9.77
CA PHE A 98 7.67 13.25 9.55
C PHE A 98 7.83 14.12 10.82
N ARG A 99 6.92 14.01 11.77
CA ARG A 99 7.00 14.73 13.07
C ARG A 99 8.06 14.17 14.01
N SER A 100 8.60 13.00 13.74
CA SER A 100 9.52 12.32 14.67
C SER A 100 10.99 12.69 14.48
N GLY A 101 11.28 13.72 13.72
CA GLY A 101 12.63 14.20 13.49
C GLY A 101 13.07 14.07 12.04
N PRO A 102 14.30 14.45 11.72
CA PRO A 102 14.79 14.48 10.35
C PRO A 102 14.78 13.09 9.73
N LEU A 103 14.58 13.05 8.42
CA LEU A 103 14.76 11.85 7.62
C LEU A 103 16.24 11.49 7.63
N ALA A 104 16.55 10.45 8.36
CA ALA A 104 17.92 9.95 8.41
C ALA A 104 18.22 9.05 7.22
#